data_ae41c9f4f83acd524a950f53b24edb8a
#
_entry.id   ae41c9f4f83acd524a950f53b24edb8a
#
_cell.length_a   1.000
_cell.length_b   1.000
_cell.length_c   1.000
_cell.angle_alpha   90.00
_cell.angle_beta   90.00
_cell.angle_gamma   90.00
#
_symmetry.space_group_name_H-M   'P 1'
#
loop_
_entity.id
_entity.type
_entity.pdbx_description
1 polymer ?
#
loop_
_entity_poly.entity_id
_entity_poly.type
_entity_poly.pdbx_seq_one_letter_code
_entity_poly.pdbx_strand_id
1 'polypeptide(L)'
;ILEIQVKQLKMMGINDIFVIGGHYAHKINNPHIKVILNKSYKTTNMFFSLMCARDILEDDVVISYGDIIYFSKILESLITDDRKDIVIADTNWKEYWMERYGQINYDLESFKITDEYISDIGNSEININQIDARYIGLMKFSKNTIGQMIDFYNQNIENKTLAKIKMMYLTDIIQYLVTQKKMLIPVKKIYGGWCEIDTSNDYSYAQSFFKDNYRNIINNIDL
;
A
#
# COMPACT_ATOMS: atom_id res chain seq x y z
N ILE A 1 5.09 -13.56 -4.13
CA ILE A 1 4.32 -12.51 -3.43
C ILE A 1 2.93 -12.43 -4.03
N LEU A 2 2.77 -12.05 -5.28
CA LEU A 2 1.48 -11.82 -5.94
C LEU A 2 0.48 -12.97 -5.72
N GLU A 3 0.89 -14.22 -5.92
CA GLU A 3 0.02 -15.40 -5.72
C GLU A 3 -0.48 -15.50 -4.27
N ILE A 4 0.34 -15.16 -3.30
CA ILE A 4 -0.04 -15.16 -1.88
C ILE A 4 -1.09 -14.07 -1.63
N GLN A 5 -0.86 -12.85 -2.10
CA GLN A 5 -1.81 -11.74 -1.93
C GLN A 5 -3.16 -12.06 -2.59
N VAL A 6 -3.15 -12.58 -3.83
CA VAL A 6 -4.37 -12.98 -4.54
C VAL A 6 -5.14 -14.05 -3.76
N LYS A 7 -4.44 -15.06 -3.23
CA LYS A 7 -5.06 -16.11 -2.43
C LYS A 7 -5.70 -15.54 -1.17
N GLN A 8 -5.01 -14.65 -0.44
CA GLN A 8 -5.54 -13.97 0.73
C GLN A 8 -6.80 -13.14 0.40
N LEU A 9 -6.77 -12.34 -0.66
CA LEU A 9 -7.91 -11.54 -1.11
C LEU A 9 -9.12 -12.43 -1.43
N LYS A 10 -8.90 -13.53 -2.16
CA LYS A 10 -9.96 -14.49 -2.49
C LYS A 10 -10.58 -15.14 -1.25
N MET A 11 -9.77 -15.48 -0.25
CA MET A 11 -10.26 -16.04 1.01
C MET A 11 -11.15 -15.06 1.78
N MET A 12 -10.91 -13.76 1.61
CA MET A 12 -11.74 -12.68 2.19
C MET A 12 -12.95 -12.34 1.31
N GLY A 13 -13.22 -13.12 0.26
CA GLY A 13 -14.37 -12.91 -0.63
C GLY A 13 -14.15 -11.84 -1.71
N ILE A 14 -12.95 -11.28 -1.85
CA ILE A 14 -12.63 -10.30 -2.89
C ILE A 14 -12.34 -11.06 -4.19
N ASN A 15 -13.19 -10.87 -5.19
CA ASN A 15 -13.11 -11.59 -6.46
C ASN A 15 -12.67 -10.71 -7.64
N ASP A 16 -12.94 -9.42 -7.60
CA ASP A 16 -12.46 -8.47 -8.62
C ASP A 16 -11.08 -7.96 -8.22
N ILE A 17 -10.05 -8.63 -8.75
CA ILE A 17 -8.66 -8.36 -8.46
C ILE A 17 -7.99 -7.81 -9.72
N PHE A 18 -7.42 -6.61 -9.59
CA PHE A 18 -6.69 -5.94 -10.66
C PHE A 18 -5.23 -5.73 -10.26
N VAL A 19 -4.33 -5.96 -11.20
CA VAL A 19 -2.90 -5.68 -11.02
C VAL A 19 -2.47 -4.63 -12.02
N ILE A 20 -1.98 -3.51 -11.53
CA ILE A 20 -1.38 -2.50 -12.40
C ILE A 20 0.07 -2.92 -12.65
N GLY A 21 0.32 -3.44 -13.85
CA GLY A 21 1.61 -3.96 -14.26
C GLY A 21 2.36 -3.03 -15.22
N GLY A 22 3.68 -3.08 -15.14
CA GLY A 22 4.58 -2.38 -16.05
C GLY A 22 5.57 -3.34 -16.71
N HIS A 23 6.77 -3.42 -16.14
CA HIS A 23 7.82 -4.30 -16.63
C HIS A 23 7.37 -5.78 -16.54
N TYR A 24 7.51 -6.50 -17.65
CA TYR A 24 7.07 -7.90 -17.75
C TYR A 24 5.62 -8.21 -17.35
N ALA A 25 4.71 -7.25 -17.39
CA ALA A 25 3.30 -7.46 -17.06
C ALA A 25 2.66 -8.62 -17.85
N HIS A 26 3.12 -8.88 -19.09
CA HIS A 26 2.67 -10.03 -19.91
C HIS A 26 3.03 -11.40 -19.32
N LYS A 27 3.92 -11.47 -18.32
CA LYS A 27 4.25 -12.71 -17.60
C LYS A 27 3.29 -13.02 -16.45
N ILE A 28 2.43 -12.07 -16.08
CA ILE A 28 1.40 -12.30 -15.07
C ILE A 28 0.33 -13.17 -15.71
N ASN A 29 0.32 -14.44 -15.33
CA ASN A 29 -0.63 -15.42 -15.83
C ASN A 29 -1.36 -16.07 -14.65
N ASN A 30 -2.41 -15.41 -14.18
CA ASN A 30 -3.27 -15.92 -13.12
C ASN A 30 -4.73 -15.66 -13.51
N PRO A 31 -5.60 -16.69 -13.54
CA PRO A 31 -6.98 -16.58 -14.01
C PRO A 31 -7.87 -15.71 -13.11
N HIS A 32 -7.41 -15.39 -11.90
CA HIS A 32 -8.13 -14.57 -10.94
C HIS A 32 -7.76 -13.08 -10.97
N ILE A 33 -6.87 -12.70 -11.90
CA ILE A 33 -6.35 -11.33 -12.01
C ILE A 33 -6.70 -10.74 -13.38
N LYS A 34 -7.11 -9.48 -13.36
CA LYS A 34 -7.18 -8.62 -14.55
C LYS A 34 -5.97 -7.68 -14.54
N VAL A 35 -5.14 -7.70 -15.59
CA VAL A 35 -3.93 -6.87 -15.67
C VAL A 35 -4.24 -5.57 -16.39
N ILE A 36 -3.93 -4.44 -15.77
CA ILE A 36 -3.99 -3.09 -16.36
C ILE A 36 -2.56 -2.61 -16.59
N LEU A 37 -2.25 -2.15 -17.81
CA LEU A 37 -0.90 -1.74 -18.16
C LEU A 37 -0.64 -0.26 -17.86
N ASN A 38 0.34 0.00 -17.01
CA ASN A 38 1.00 1.29 -16.98
C ASN A 38 2.12 1.32 -18.04
N LYS A 39 1.83 1.82 -19.24
CA LYS A 39 2.81 1.91 -20.33
C LYS A 39 3.98 2.84 -20.03
N SER A 40 3.80 3.77 -19.09
CA SER A 40 4.79 4.76 -18.68
C SER A 40 5.54 4.38 -17.39
N TYR A 41 5.49 3.13 -16.96
CA TYR A 41 6.01 2.67 -15.66
C TYR A 41 7.45 3.12 -15.35
N LYS A 42 8.30 3.29 -16.38
CA LYS A 42 9.70 3.74 -16.20
C LYS A 42 9.85 5.21 -15.78
N THR A 43 8.80 6.00 -15.94
CA THR A 43 8.82 7.47 -15.77
C THR A 43 7.64 7.96 -14.93
N THR A 44 7.03 7.05 -14.17
CA THR A 44 5.87 7.35 -13.33
C THR A 44 5.97 6.59 -12.01
N ASN A 45 5.23 7.06 -11.03
CA ASN A 45 5.22 6.48 -9.68
C ASN A 45 3.83 5.89 -9.34
N MET A 46 3.63 5.50 -8.06
CA MET A 46 2.51 4.68 -7.64
C MET A 46 1.16 5.35 -7.83
N PHE A 47 1.04 6.66 -7.57
CA PHE A 47 -0.24 7.35 -7.79
C PHE A 47 -0.66 7.34 -9.25
N PHE A 48 0.28 7.59 -10.18
CA PHE A 48 -0.02 7.49 -11.61
C PHE A 48 -0.40 6.05 -12.01
N SER A 49 0.26 5.06 -11.43
CA SER A 49 -0.09 3.66 -11.67
C SER A 49 -1.54 3.38 -11.24
N LEU A 50 -1.95 3.81 -10.05
CA LEU A 50 -3.34 3.69 -9.58
C LEU A 50 -4.31 4.36 -10.57
N MET A 51 -3.97 5.55 -11.07
CA MET A 51 -4.79 6.27 -12.03
C MET A 51 -4.89 5.61 -13.42
N CYS A 52 -4.04 4.65 -13.75
CA CYS A 52 -4.25 3.79 -14.92
C CYS A 52 -5.51 2.91 -14.79
N ALA A 53 -5.95 2.66 -13.58
CA ALA A 53 -7.16 1.89 -13.27
C ALA A 53 -8.41 2.75 -13.03
N ARG A 54 -8.34 4.08 -13.11
CA ARG A 54 -9.42 5.00 -12.67
C ARG A 54 -10.79 4.71 -13.27
N ASP A 55 -10.84 4.18 -14.51
CA ASP A 55 -12.09 3.93 -15.22
C ASP A 55 -12.86 2.70 -14.66
N ILE A 56 -12.24 1.95 -13.74
CA ILE A 56 -12.83 0.79 -13.06
C ILE A 56 -12.93 0.95 -11.54
N LEU A 57 -12.45 2.06 -10.99
CA LEU A 57 -12.48 2.34 -9.55
C LEU A 57 -13.83 2.98 -9.15
N GLU A 58 -14.91 2.19 -9.31
CA GLU A 58 -16.29 2.66 -9.10
C GLU A 58 -16.87 2.33 -7.71
N ASP A 59 -16.15 1.54 -6.90
CA ASP A 59 -16.58 1.08 -5.58
C ASP A 59 -15.53 1.36 -4.49
N ASP A 60 -15.80 0.91 -3.25
CA ASP A 60 -14.80 0.87 -2.19
C ASP A 60 -13.69 -0.12 -2.60
N VAL A 61 -12.43 0.26 -2.42
CA VAL A 61 -11.29 -0.53 -2.90
C VAL A 61 -10.28 -0.83 -1.79
N VAL A 62 -9.69 -2.02 -1.86
CA VAL A 62 -8.46 -2.36 -1.13
C VAL A 62 -7.28 -2.18 -2.07
N ILE A 63 -6.28 -1.42 -1.64
CA ILE A 63 -5.04 -1.19 -2.37
C ILE A 63 -3.92 -1.86 -1.61
N SER A 64 -3.13 -2.70 -2.30
CA SER A 64 -1.93 -3.34 -1.78
C SER A 64 -0.76 -3.10 -2.72
N TYR A 65 0.40 -2.75 -2.17
CA TYR A 65 1.65 -2.76 -2.93
C TYR A 65 2.00 -4.19 -3.34
N GLY A 66 2.64 -4.33 -4.49
CA GLY A 66 2.95 -5.64 -5.07
C GLY A 66 4.19 -6.33 -4.48
N ASP A 67 4.98 -5.61 -3.73
CA ASP A 67 6.26 -6.02 -3.13
C ASP A 67 6.16 -6.33 -1.62
N ILE A 68 4.99 -6.24 -1.04
CA ILE A 68 4.76 -6.57 0.37
C ILE A 68 4.17 -7.97 0.55
N ILE A 69 4.54 -8.60 1.64
CA ILE A 69 3.93 -9.83 2.15
C ILE A 69 3.54 -9.62 3.61
N TYR A 70 2.39 -10.11 4.02
CA TYR A 70 1.85 -9.88 5.36
C TYR A 70 1.04 -11.08 5.86
N PHE A 71 0.86 -11.17 7.17
CA PHE A 71 -0.03 -12.16 7.76
C PHE A 71 -1.49 -11.90 7.36
N SER A 72 -2.23 -12.96 7.03
CA SER A 72 -3.64 -12.86 6.60
C SER A 72 -4.54 -12.13 7.59
N LYS A 73 -4.25 -12.23 8.90
CA LYS A 73 -4.97 -11.47 9.95
C LYS A 73 -4.89 -9.94 9.77
N ILE A 74 -3.83 -9.43 9.11
CA ILE A 74 -3.69 -7.99 8.83
C ILE A 74 -4.70 -7.58 7.76
N LEU A 75 -4.78 -8.33 6.65
CA LEU A 75 -5.79 -8.10 5.62
C LEU A 75 -7.21 -8.29 6.15
N GLU A 76 -7.46 -9.37 6.90
CA GLU A 76 -8.74 -9.62 7.56
C GLU A 76 -9.16 -8.43 8.43
N SER A 77 -8.24 -7.93 9.26
CA SER A 77 -8.51 -6.79 10.13
C SER A 77 -8.82 -5.49 9.37
N LEU A 78 -8.27 -5.32 8.16
CA LEU A 78 -8.58 -4.18 7.29
C LEU A 78 -9.97 -4.32 6.66
N ILE A 79 -10.30 -5.51 6.16
CA ILE A 79 -11.55 -5.76 5.44
C ILE A 79 -12.76 -5.75 6.39
N THR A 80 -12.61 -6.35 7.57
CA THR A 80 -13.69 -6.45 8.57
C THR A 80 -13.90 -5.17 9.40
N ASP A 81 -13.05 -4.17 9.23
CA ASP A 81 -13.21 -2.88 9.90
C ASP A 81 -14.36 -2.09 9.26
N ASP A 82 -15.28 -1.57 10.06
CA ASP A 82 -16.46 -0.83 9.60
C ASP A 82 -16.13 0.53 8.98
N ARG A 83 -14.95 1.07 9.30
CA ARG A 83 -14.47 2.33 8.70
C ARG A 83 -14.15 2.11 7.23
N LYS A 84 -14.57 3.03 6.38
CA LYS A 84 -14.43 2.88 4.92
C LYS A 84 -13.06 3.32 4.39
N ASP A 85 -12.44 4.28 5.06
CA ASP A 85 -11.12 4.78 4.73
C ASP A 85 -10.17 4.39 5.85
N ILE A 86 -9.13 3.61 5.56
CA ILE A 86 -8.16 3.12 6.55
C ILE A 86 -6.82 2.92 5.88
N VAL A 87 -5.77 3.34 6.56
CA VAL A 87 -4.38 3.02 6.22
C VAL A 87 -3.78 2.14 7.31
N ILE A 88 -3.15 1.05 6.91
CA ILE A 88 -2.37 0.21 7.83
C ILE A 88 -1.00 0.84 8.08
N ALA A 89 -0.60 0.90 9.34
CA ALA A 89 0.73 1.36 9.72
C ALA A 89 1.34 0.50 10.84
N ASP A 90 2.62 0.21 10.71
CA ASP A 90 3.38 -0.62 11.65
C ASP A 90 4.04 0.25 12.72
N THR A 91 3.67 0.01 13.98
CA THR A 91 4.28 0.69 15.14
C THR A 91 5.58 0.02 15.59
N ASN A 92 5.87 -1.19 15.14
CA ASN A 92 7.11 -1.92 15.42
C ASN A 92 8.20 -1.69 14.37
N TRP A 93 8.02 -0.73 13.48
CA TRP A 93 8.88 -0.50 12.33
C TRP A 93 10.38 -0.34 12.65
N LYS A 94 10.74 0.19 13.86
CA LYS A 94 12.15 0.38 14.24
C LYS A 94 12.90 -0.94 14.41
N GLU A 95 12.24 -1.95 14.98
CA GLU A 95 12.82 -3.30 15.09
C GLU A 95 12.98 -3.91 13.70
N TYR A 96 11.94 -3.83 12.86
CA TYR A 96 12.00 -4.32 11.49
C TYR A 96 13.09 -3.62 10.67
N TRP A 97 13.26 -2.29 10.79
CA TRP A 97 14.33 -1.54 10.11
C TRP A 97 15.73 -1.96 10.58
N MET A 98 15.89 -2.19 11.89
CA MET A 98 17.14 -2.70 12.44
C MET A 98 17.46 -4.10 11.90
N GLU A 99 16.48 -4.98 11.79
CA GLU A 99 16.65 -6.33 11.22
C GLU A 99 16.95 -6.28 9.72
N ARG A 100 16.26 -5.42 8.98
CA ARG A 100 16.36 -5.32 7.52
C ARG A 100 17.62 -4.61 7.05
N TYR A 101 17.97 -3.50 7.68
CA TYR A 101 19.02 -2.59 7.22
C TYR A 101 20.21 -2.47 8.19
N GLY A 102 20.13 -3.04 9.39
CA GLY A 102 21.13 -2.87 10.46
C GLY A 102 21.14 -1.45 11.05
N GLN A 103 20.18 -0.60 10.66
CA GLN A 103 20.06 0.79 11.12
C GLN A 103 18.63 1.30 10.96
N ILE A 104 18.26 2.27 11.77
CA ILE A 104 16.93 2.87 11.75
C ILE A 104 16.84 4.20 10.98
N ASN A 105 17.97 4.75 10.54
CA ASN A 105 18.06 6.06 9.86
C ASN A 105 18.12 5.92 8.32
N TYR A 106 17.56 4.86 7.76
CA TYR A 106 17.56 4.61 6.34
C TYR A 106 16.13 4.70 5.80
N ASP A 107 15.96 5.28 4.62
CA ASP A 107 14.68 5.39 3.91
C ASP A 107 13.52 5.87 4.81
N LEU A 108 13.70 7.01 5.46
CA LEU A 108 12.72 7.56 6.37
C LEU A 108 11.66 8.37 5.65
N GLU A 109 10.42 8.13 6.03
CA GLU A 109 9.25 8.94 5.68
C GLU A 109 8.46 9.30 6.92
N SER A 110 7.85 10.49 6.94
CA SER A 110 6.95 10.86 8.01
C SER A 110 5.71 9.98 8.04
N PHE A 111 5.27 9.64 9.25
CA PHE A 111 3.96 9.10 9.52
C PHE A 111 3.57 9.49 10.94
N LYS A 112 2.73 10.52 11.05
CA LYS A 112 2.25 11.04 12.35
C LYS A 112 0.80 10.73 12.53
N ILE A 113 0.44 10.38 13.75
CA ILE A 113 -0.90 10.00 14.14
C ILE A 113 -1.37 10.95 15.24
N THR A 114 -2.51 11.60 15.04
CA THR A 114 -3.20 12.41 16.03
C THR A 114 -4.63 11.90 16.16
N ASP A 115 -5.07 11.58 17.37
CA ASP A 115 -6.42 11.09 17.65
C ASP A 115 -6.87 9.94 16.72
N GLU A 116 -5.97 8.96 16.45
CA GLU A 116 -6.19 7.80 15.57
C GLU A 116 -6.22 8.11 14.07
N TYR A 117 -5.98 9.35 13.65
CA TYR A 117 -5.98 9.77 12.24
C TYR A 117 -4.58 10.16 11.78
N ILE A 118 -4.34 10.04 10.47
CA ILE A 118 -3.13 10.56 9.84
C ILE A 118 -3.12 12.08 9.97
N SER A 119 -2.06 12.63 10.54
CA SER A 119 -1.82 14.09 10.60
C SER A 119 -0.68 14.53 9.68
N ASP A 120 0.27 13.64 9.37
CA ASP A 120 1.35 13.87 8.39
C ASP A 120 1.86 12.55 7.83
N ILE A 121 2.15 12.49 6.52
CA ILE A 121 2.63 11.29 5.83
C ILE A 121 3.49 11.66 4.59
N GLY A 122 4.56 10.89 4.34
CA GLY A 122 5.31 10.94 3.09
C GLY A 122 6.38 12.03 2.99
N ASN A 123 6.67 12.76 4.08
CA ASN A 123 7.77 13.72 4.09
C ASN A 123 9.10 13.02 4.41
N SER A 124 10.09 13.13 3.50
CA SER A 124 11.42 12.54 3.69
C SER A 124 12.38 13.41 4.53
N GLU A 125 12.09 14.70 4.68
CA GLU A 125 12.86 15.63 5.51
C GLU A 125 12.34 15.64 6.95
N ILE A 126 12.56 14.54 7.70
CA ILE A 126 11.99 14.37 9.04
C ILE A 126 12.99 13.84 10.05
N ASN A 127 12.81 14.24 11.31
CA ASN A 127 13.52 13.63 12.44
C ASN A 127 12.84 12.30 12.81
N ILE A 128 13.62 11.24 12.98
CA ILE A 128 13.16 9.90 13.35
C ILE A 128 12.25 9.88 14.60
N ASN A 129 12.49 10.79 15.53
CA ASN A 129 11.67 10.91 16.74
C ASN A 129 10.25 11.47 16.48
N GLN A 130 9.97 11.88 15.26
CA GLN A 130 8.66 12.38 14.81
C GLN A 130 7.89 11.35 13.96
N ILE A 131 8.37 10.11 13.88
CA ILE A 131 7.73 9.01 13.16
C ILE A 131 7.04 8.10 14.18
N ASP A 132 5.70 8.13 14.20
CA ASP A 132 4.88 7.32 15.11
C ASP A 132 4.74 5.87 14.63
N ALA A 133 4.69 5.68 13.31
CA ALA A 133 4.54 4.37 12.66
C ALA A 133 5.12 4.38 11.24
N ARG A 134 5.21 3.22 10.58
CA ARG A 134 5.60 3.10 9.17
C ARG A 134 4.38 2.74 8.33
N TYR A 135 4.16 3.47 7.25
CA TYR A 135 3.24 3.10 6.18
C TYR A 135 3.71 1.81 5.50
N ILE A 136 2.80 0.86 5.28
CA ILE A 136 3.18 -0.44 4.72
C ILE A 136 2.67 -0.69 3.30
N GLY A 137 1.98 0.25 2.68
CA GLY A 137 1.43 0.04 1.34
C GLY A 137 0.13 -0.78 1.29
N LEU A 138 -0.57 -0.94 2.42
CA LEU A 138 -1.86 -1.62 2.49
C LEU A 138 -2.93 -0.69 3.06
N MET A 139 -4.03 -0.49 2.33
CA MET A 139 -5.09 0.45 2.69
C MET A 139 -6.44 0.08 2.09
N LYS A 140 -7.49 0.64 2.65
CA LYS A 140 -8.84 0.59 2.11
C LYS A 140 -9.37 2.02 1.97
N PHE A 141 -9.97 2.31 0.82
CA PHE A 141 -10.61 3.61 0.57
C PHE A 141 -12.01 3.45 0.01
N SER A 142 -12.90 4.31 0.47
CA SER A 142 -14.25 4.43 -0.04
C SER A 142 -14.28 4.94 -1.49
N LYS A 143 -15.35 4.63 -2.21
CA LYS A 143 -15.65 5.21 -3.53
C LYS A 143 -15.51 6.75 -3.51
N ASN A 144 -15.97 7.41 -2.44
CA ASN A 144 -15.88 8.86 -2.31
C ASN A 144 -14.42 9.34 -2.28
N THR A 145 -13.57 8.70 -1.49
CA THR A 145 -12.14 9.06 -1.38
C THR A 145 -11.41 8.79 -2.68
N ILE A 146 -11.69 7.66 -3.32
CA ILE A 146 -11.18 7.36 -4.67
C ILE A 146 -11.65 8.41 -5.68
N GLY A 147 -12.90 8.82 -5.65
CA GLY A 147 -13.43 9.91 -6.49
C GLY A 147 -12.64 11.21 -6.33
N GLN A 148 -12.31 11.59 -5.10
CA GLN A 148 -11.48 12.78 -4.85
C GLN A 148 -10.05 12.65 -5.39
N MET A 149 -9.45 11.45 -5.36
CA MET A 149 -8.15 11.18 -5.99
C MET A 149 -8.23 11.30 -7.52
N ILE A 150 -9.28 10.77 -8.13
CA ILE A 150 -9.53 10.85 -9.58
C ILE A 150 -9.77 12.30 -9.99
N ASP A 151 -10.58 13.06 -9.25
CA ASP A 151 -10.82 14.48 -9.50
C ASP A 151 -9.52 15.29 -9.43
N PHE A 152 -8.71 15.06 -8.40
CA PHE A 152 -7.39 15.68 -8.30
C PHE A 152 -6.53 15.35 -9.52
N TYR A 153 -6.47 14.09 -9.93
CA TYR A 153 -5.72 13.67 -11.10
C TYR A 153 -6.22 14.37 -12.37
N ASN A 154 -7.53 14.35 -12.65
CA ASN A 154 -8.13 14.93 -13.86
C ASN A 154 -7.90 16.46 -13.93
N GLN A 155 -8.07 17.18 -12.82
CA GLN A 155 -7.83 18.62 -12.75
C GLN A 155 -6.37 19.02 -13.01
N ASN A 156 -5.43 18.14 -12.74
CA ASN A 156 -3.99 18.43 -12.83
C ASN A 156 -3.32 17.84 -14.07
N ILE A 157 -3.93 16.84 -14.74
CA ILE A 157 -3.35 16.25 -15.95
C ILE A 157 -3.38 17.20 -17.15
N GLU A 158 -4.38 18.06 -17.25
CA GLU A 158 -4.53 19.05 -18.32
C GLU A 158 -3.62 20.28 -18.14
N ASN A 159 -3.17 20.51 -16.93
CA ASN A 159 -2.29 21.61 -16.59
C ASN A 159 -0.81 21.20 -16.77
N LYS A 160 0.10 22.18 -16.92
CA LYS A 160 1.56 21.97 -17.03
C LYS A 160 2.20 21.21 -15.84
N THR A 161 1.39 20.69 -14.92
CA THR A 161 1.76 19.93 -13.73
C THR A 161 1.81 18.42 -13.94
N LEU A 162 1.52 17.92 -15.15
CA LEU A 162 1.54 16.48 -15.46
C LEU A 162 2.84 15.78 -15.03
N ALA A 163 4.00 16.44 -15.22
CA ALA A 163 5.29 15.88 -14.82
C ALA A 163 5.34 15.61 -13.30
N LYS A 164 4.80 16.53 -12.48
CA LYS A 164 4.73 16.37 -11.02
C LYS A 164 3.78 15.22 -10.64
N ILE A 165 2.59 15.18 -11.25
CA ILE A 165 1.60 14.12 -11.00
C ILE A 165 2.16 12.74 -11.32
N LYS A 166 2.92 12.61 -12.42
CA LYS A 166 3.55 11.34 -12.80
C LYS A 166 4.53 10.81 -11.75
N MET A 167 5.16 11.68 -11.00
CA MET A 167 6.16 11.33 -9.98
C MET A 167 5.59 11.18 -8.56
N MET A 168 4.29 11.44 -8.37
CA MET A 168 3.66 11.36 -7.05
C MET A 168 3.60 9.94 -6.52
N TYR A 169 3.97 9.79 -5.26
CA TYR A 169 3.71 8.60 -4.46
C TYR A 169 2.24 8.52 -4.00
N LEU A 170 1.79 7.38 -3.51
CA LEU A 170 0.47 7.30 -2.87
C LEU A 170 0.44 8.08 -1.55
N THR A 171 1.56 8.19 -0.85
CA THR A 171 1.68 9.02 0.35
C THR A 171 1.46 10.51 0.05
N ASP A 172 1.89 11.01 -1.12
CA ASP A 172 1.66 12.40 -1.53
C ASP A 172 0.16 12.73 -1.70
N ILE A 173 -0.60 11.84 -2.34
CA ILE A 173 -2.04 12.07 -2.52
C ILE A 173 -2.80 11.91 -1.21
N ILE A 174 -2.40 10.99 -0.33
CA ILE A 174 -2.97 10.86 1.02
C ILE A 174 -2.70 12.14 1.81
N GLN A 175 -1.47 12.67 1.78
CA GLN A 175 -1.10 13.93 2.42
C GLN A 175 -1.93 15.11 1.90
N TYR A 176 -2.17 15.16 0.59
CA TYR A 176 -3.06 16.17 -0.01
C TYR A 176 -4.50 16.06 0.54
N LEU A 177 -5.05 14.85 0.62
CA LEU A 177 -6.39 14.64 1.16
C LEU A 177 -6.50 15.09 2.61
N VAL A 178 -5.50 14.75 3.44
CA VAL A 178 -5.44 15.14 4.85
C VAL A 178 -5.31 16.65 4.99
N THR A 179 -4.38 17.28 4.28
CA THR A 179 -4.04 18.69 4.50
C THR A 179 -4.93 19.66 3.74
N GLN A 180 -5.23 19.38 2.48
CA GLN A 180 -5.99 20.30 1.61
C GLN A 180 -7.50 20.01 1.62
N LYS A 181 -7.89 18.76 1.70
CA LYS A 181 -9.31 18.36 1.78
C LYS A 181 -9.80 18.23 3.21
N LYS A 182 -8.91 18.32 4.22
CA LYS A 182 -9.22 18.18 5.64
C LYS A 182 -9.89 16.84 5.98
N MET A 183 -9.54 15.81 5.22
CA MET A 183 -10.06 14.46 5.47
C MET A 183 -9.42 13.85 6.72
N LEU A 184 -10.26 13.23 7.54
CA LEU A 184 -9.81 12.41 8.65
C LEU A 184 -9.66 10.98 8.14
N ILE A 185 -8.42 10.55 7.88
CA ILE A 185 -8.12 9.19 7.41
C ILE A 185 -7.63 8.37 8.61
N PRO A 186 -8.42 7.40 9.09
CA PRO A 186 -8.08 6.58 10.22
C PRO A 186 -6.86 5.70 9.96
N VAL A 187 -6.08 5.47 10.99
CA VAL A 187 -4.96 4.53 11.00
C VAL A 187 -5.36 3.25 11.72
N LYS A 188 -5.07 2.11 11.11
CA LYS A 188 -5.07 0.82 11.79
C LYS A 188 -3.64 0.44 12.11
N LYS A 189 -3.30 0.49 13.39
CA LYS A 189 -1.96 0.16 13.89
C LYS A 189 -1.79 -1.35 13.93
N ILE A 190 -0.65 -1.82 13.42
CA ILE A 190 -0.19 -3.20 13.57
C ILE A 190 1.14 -3.22 14.33
N TYR A 191 1.57 -4.39 14.75
CA TYR A 191 2.84 -4.63 15.39
C TYR A 191 3.59 -5.73 14.64
N GLY A 192 4.34 -5.35 13.58
CA GLY A 192 5.01 -6.28 12.68
C GLY A 192 4.06 -7.21 11.91
N GLY A 193 4.58 -8.34 11.46
CA GLY A 193 3.81 -9.36 10.71
C GLY A 193 3.71 -9.08 9.22
N TRP A 194 4.63 -8.29 8.69
CA TRP A 194 4.76 -7.97 7.27
C TRP A 194 6.23 -7.80 6.88
N CYS A 195 6.50 -7.90 5.59
CA CYS A 195 7.81 -7.58 5.01
C CYS A 195 7.62 -6.93 3.63
N GLU A 196 8.51 -6.04 3.26
CA GLU A 196 8.70 -5.51 1.93
C GLU A 196 9.90 -6.20 1.27
N ILE A 197 9.85 -6.48 -0.02
CA ILE A 197 10.85 -7.25 -0.75
C ILE A 197 11.32 -6.46 -1.95
N ASP A 198 12.40 -5.68 -1.79
CA ASP A 198 13.04 -4.89 -2.84
C ASP A 198 14.34 -5.56 -3.32
N THR A 199 15.00 -6.29 -2.45
CA THR A 199 16.31 -6.88 -2.67
C THR A 199 16.33 -8.39 -2.42
N SER A 200 17.40 -9.06 -2.86
CA SER A 200 17.62 -10.47 -2.52
C SER A 200 17.78 -10.71 -1.02
N ASN A 201 18.28 -9.72 -0.27
CA ASN A 201 18.41 -9.82 1.18
C ASN A 201 17.01 -9.77 1.83
N ASP A 202 16.12 -8.88 1.38
CA ASP A 202 14.73 -8.82 1.85
C ASP A 202 14.00 -10.14 1.58
N TYR A 203 14.26 -10.73 0.40
CA TYR A 203 13.68 -12.03 0.06
C TYR A 203 14.16 -13.12 1.03
N SER A 204 15.44 -13.16 1.34
CA SER A 204 16.02 -14.15 2.27
C SER A 204 15.47 -13.93 3.69
N TYR A 205 15.36 -12.68 4.13
CA TYR A 205 14.76 -12.31 5.40
C TYR A 205 13.29 -12.77 5.46
N ALA A 206 12.49 -12.44 4.45
CA ALA A 206 11.09 -12.83 4.38
C ALA A 206 10.92 -14.35 4.38
N GLN A 207 11.76 -15.10 3.66
CA GLN A 207 11.73 -16.56 3.69
C GLN A 207 11.95 -17.11 5.12
N SER A 208 12.91 -16.56 5.87
CA SER A 208 13.17 -16.96 7.26
C SER A 208 12.01 -16.57 8.16
N PHE A 209 11.59 -15.31 8.10
CA PHE A 209 10.51 -14.75 8.93
C PHE A 209 9.17 -15.50 8.76
N PHE A 210 8.82 -15.84 7.54
CA PHE A 210 7.56 -16.52 7.24
C PHE A 210 7.65 -18.06 7.28
N LYS A 211 8.84 -18.66 7.24
CA LYS A 211 9.01 -20.11 7.29
C LYS A 211 8.35 -20.71 8.54
N ASP A 212 8.62 -20.11 9.69
CA ASP A 212 8.10 -20.56 10.97
C ASP A 212 6.64 -20.10 11.20
N ASN A 213 6.15 -19.20 10.37
CA ASN A 213 4.84 -18.55 10.45
C ASN A 213 3.96 -18.79 9.20
N TYR A 214 4.26 -19.81 8.39
CA TYR A 214 3.55 -20.06 7.12
C TYR A 214 2.04 -20.13 7.28
N ARG A 215 1.54 -20.74 8.36
CA ARG A 215 0.10 -20.80 8.68
C ARG A 215 -0.53 -19.42 8.92
N ASN A 216 0.26 -18.44 9.35
CA ASN A 216 -0.21 -17.08 9.58
C ASN A 216 -0.34 -16.28 8.27
N ILE A 217 0.38 -16.67 7.21
CA ILE A 217 0.25 -16.06 5.88
C ILE A 217 -1.04 -16.53 5.22
N ILE A 218 -1.38 -17.78 5.41
CA ILE A 218 -2.49 -18.46 4.76
C ILE A 218 -3.28 -19.16 5.85
N ASN A 219 -4.29 -18.48 6.44
CA ASN A 219 -5.15 -19.09 7.45
C ASN A 219 -5.73 -20.41 6.92
N ASN A 220 -5.35 -21.54 7.57
CA ASN A 220 -5.99 -22.86 7.43
C ASN A 220 -6.40 -23.26 6.00
N ILE A 221 -5.48 -23.16 5.06
CA ILE A 221 -5.73 -23.75 3.76
C ILE A 221 -5.23 -25.18 3.83
N ASP A 222 -6.16 -26.11 3.87
CA ASP A 222 -5.88 -27.50 3.51
C ASP A 222 -5.29 -27.52 2.09
N LEU A 223 -4.07 -28.02 1.99
CA LEU A 223 -3.39 -28.30 0.74
C LEU A 223 -4.02 -29.51 0.08
#